data_47ebbdb661c2e455adbd9e9c7d7c57bc
#
_entry.id   47ebbdb661c2e455adbd9e9c7d7c57bc
#
_cell.length_a   1.000
_cell.length_b   1.000
_cell.length_c   1.000
_cell.angle_alpha   90.00
_cell.angle_beta   90.00
_cell.angle_gamma   90.00
#
_symmetry.space_group_name_H-M   'P 1'
#
loop_
_entity.id
_entity.type
_entity.pdbx_description
1 polymer ?
#
loop_
_entity_poly.entity_id
_entity_poly.type
_entity_poly.pdbx_seq_one_letter_code
_entity_poly.pdbx_strand_id
1 'polypeptide(L)'
;MSERKVVLKMVVSLDGFATSPDGTHEWMFEWFGEDSGEWNRRALDEAGVHAMGRRSYEIMGPHWAASEGPIATAMNEKPKAVFSHTLEQAEWGPVEIFGDLAAGIADLKARDDEGTVLVHGGPGFAKSLTSLGLVDEYQLTTVPIAIGAGRSPFADLRAHLKLDVVKEQRFQSGALAQILVPKR
;
A
#
# COMPACT_ATOMS: atom_id res chain seq x y z
N MET A 1 -23.68 -9.57 -0.16
CA MET A 1 -22.75 -8.53 -0.61
C MET A 1 -21.34 -9.02 -0.30
N SER A 2 -20.39 -8.93 -1.22
CA SER A 2 -19.00 -9.32 -0.92
C SER A 2 -18.39 -8.24 -0.03
N GLU A 3 -17.73 -8.66 1.04
CA GLU A 3 -17.00 -7.80 1.94
C GLU A 3 -15.91 -7.02 1.18
N ARG A 4 -15.73 -5.74 1.49
CA ARG A 4 -14.75 -4.85 0.86
C ARG A 4 -13.32 -5.35 1.10
N LYS A 5 -12.52 -5.50 0.04
CA LYS A 5 -11.15 -6.02 0.15
C LYS A 5 -10.17 -4.99 0.69
N VAL A 6 -9.25 -5.44 1.53
CA VAL A 6 -8.04 -4.71 1.90
C VAL A 6 -6.90 -5.13 0.98
N VAL A 7 -6.44 -4.21 0.16
CA VAL A 7 -5.39 -4.40 -0.84
C VAL A 7 -4.12 -3.68 -0.41
N LEU A 8 -3.07 -4.42 -0.08
CA LEU A 8 -1.75 -3.86 0.22
C LEU A 8 -0.94 -3.73 -1.06
N LYS A 9 -0.69 -2.50 -1.49
CA LYS A 9 0.13 -2.18 -2.65
C LYS A 9 1.49 -1.65 -2.23
N MET A 10 2.57 -2.31 -2.68
CA MET A 10 3.91 -1.94 -2.27
C MET A 10 4.97 -2.35 -3.30
N VAL A 11 6.05 -1.58 -3.36
CA VAL A 11 7.28 -1.95 -4.08
C VAL A 11 8.27 -2.52 -3.08
N VAL A 12 8.93 -3.60 -3.47
CA VAL A 12 9.97 -4.25 -2.64
C VAL A 12 11.20 -4.58 -3.48
N SER A 13 12.35 -4.59 -2.82
CA SER A 13 13.58 -5.11 -3.39
C SER A 13 13.51 -6.64 -3.60
N LEU A 14 14.43 -7.21 -4.38
CA LEU A 14 14.53 -8.66 -4.60
C LEU A 14 14.64 -9.44 -3.29
N ASP A 15 15.27 -8.87 -2.29
CA ASP A 15 15.45 -9.44 -0.94
C ASP A 15 14.35 -9.02 0.06
N GLY A 16 13.25 -8.43 -0.43
CA GLY A 16 11.99 -8.28 0.31
C GLY A 16 11.88 -7.05 1.20
N PHE A 17 12.68 -6.03 0.99
CA PHE A 17 12.62 -4.77 1.75
C PHE A 17 11.86 -3.68 0.97
N ALA A 18 11.05 -2.90 1.66
CA ALA A 18 10.33 -1.76 1.08
C ALA A 18 11.09 -0.43 1.24
N THR A 19 11.99 -0.34 2.23
CA THR A 19 12.88 0.80 2.44
C THR A 19 14.21 0.31 2.98
N SER A 20 15.26 1.12 2.79
CA SER A 20 16.52 0.97 3.50
C SER A 20 16.35 1.14 5.02
N PRO A 21 17.34 0.81 5.86
CA PRO A 21 17.23 0.94 7.33
C PRO A 21 16.90 2.35 7.80
N ASP A 22 17.43 3.37 7.13
CA ASP A 22 17.20 4.80 7.38
C ASP A 22 15.82 5.28 6.90
N GLY A 23 15.10 4.45 6.11
CA GLY A 23 13.78 4.75 5.57
C GLY A 23 13.81 5.29 4.14
N THR A 24 14.98 5.41 3.51
CA THR A 24 15.10 5.81 2.11
C THR A 24 14.58 4.72 1.16
N HIS A 25 14.07 5.14 0.00
CA HIS A 25 13.44 4.26 -0.97
C HIS A 25 13.62 4.74 -2.43
N GLU A 26 14.48 5.72 -2.65
CA GLU A 26 14.73 6.33 -3.97
C GLU A 26 15.26 5.32 -5.00
N TRP A 27 15.90 4.26 -4.54
CA TRP A 27 16.40 3.16 -5.37
C TRP A 27 15.30 2.44 -6.16
N MET A 28 14.02 2.59 -5.78
CA MET A 28 12.91 1.97 -6.51
C MET A 28 12.50 2.77 -7.75
N PHE A 29 12.75 4.08 -7.81
CA PHE A 29 12.18 4.96 -8.83
C PHE A 29 12.75 4.74 -10.23
N GLU A 30 13.99 4.25 -10.35
CA GLU A 30 14.62 3.92 -11.64
C GLU A 30 13.89 2.78 -12.38
N TRP A 31 13.07 2.00 -11.67
CA TRP A 31 12.34 0.85 -12.21
C TRP A 31 10.93 1.20 -12.67
N PHE A 32 10.52 2.46 -12.52
CA PHE A 32 9.20 2.91 -12.95
C PHE A 32 9.24 3.40 -14.40
N GLY A 33 8.20 3.03 -15.17
CA GLY A 33 7.99 3.39 -16.54
C GLY A 33 6.50 3.50 -16.86
N GLU A 34 6.17 3.64 -18.14
CA GLU A 34 4.78 3.79 -18.60
C GLU A 34 3.92 2.59 -18.22
N ASP A 35 4.43 1.36 -18.43
CA ASP A 35 3.74 0.11 -18.14
C ASP A 35 3.50 -0.10 -16.63
N SER A 36 4.43 0.31 -15.79
CA SER A 36 4.22 0.30 -14.33
C SER A 36 3.24 1.41 -13.90
N GLY A 37 3.23 2.53 -14.58
CA GLY A 37 2.26 3.61 -14.38
C GLY A 37 0.82 3.13 -14.64
N GLU A 38 0.58 2.41 -15.73
CA GLU A 38 -0.72 1.83 -16.05
C GLU A 38 -1.17 0.79 -15.00
N TRP A 39 -0.25 -0.09 -14.58
CA TRP A 39 -0.50 -1.04 -13.51
C TRP A 39 -0.91 -0.35 -12.21
N ASN A 40 -0.19 0.70 -11.83
CA ASN A 40 -0.47 1.47 -10.63
C ASN A 40 -1.81 2.20 -10.69
N ARG A 41 -2.16 2.77 -11.85
CA ARG A 41 -3.41 3.48 -12.06
C ARG A 41 -4.62 2.59 -11.85
N ARG A 42 -4.59 1.32 -12.29
CA ARG A 42 -5.70 0.38 -12.09
C ARG A 42 -6.04 0.20 -10.60
N ALA A 43 -5.03 0.00 -9.76
CA ALA A 43 -5.24 -0.13 -8.32
C ALA A 43 -5.84 1.15 -7.70
N LEU A 44 -5.44 2.33 -8.20
CA LEU A 44 -5.98 3.60 -7.77
C LEU A 44 -7.43 3.80 -8.24
N ASP A 45 -7.75 3.40 -9.47
CA ASP A 45 -9.12 3.49 -9.99
C ASP A 45 -10.09 2.61 -9.19
N GLU A 46 -9.65 1.41 -8.81
CA GLU A 46 -10.42 0.43 -8.01
C GLU A 46 -10.53 0.81 -6.52
N ALA A 47 -9.72 1.74 -6.03
CA ALA A 47 -9.75 2.15 -4.64
C ALA A 47 -11.01 2.97 -4.32
N GLY A 48 -11.68 2.66 -3.22
CA GLY A 48 -12.73 3.48 -2.63
C GLY A 48 -12.20 4.37 -1.50
N VAL A 49 -11.11 3.96 -0.84
CA VAL A 49 -10.43 4.71 0.20
C VAL A 49 -8.93 4.39 0.19
N HIS A 50 -8.11 5.40 0.45
CA HIS A 50 -6.66 5.25 0.63
C HIS A 50 -6.34 5.11 2.11
N ALA A 51 -5.82 3.95 2.53
CA ALA A 51 -5.44 3.68 3.90
C ALA A 51 -3.92 3.79 4.11
N MET A 52 -3.48 4.44 5.17
CA MET A 52 -2.07 4.62 5.47
C MET A 52 -1.82 4.95 6.94
N GLY A 53 -0.59 4.72 7.39
CA GLY A 53 -0.13 5.21 8.69
C GLY A 53 0.22 6.71 8.64
N ARG A 54 0.26 7.35 9.80
CA ARG A 54 0.56 8.78 9.96
C ARG A 54 1.77 9.24 9.14
N ARG A 55 2.92 8.57 9.26
CA ARG A 55 4.15 8.99 8.58
C ARG A 55 3.99 9.02 7.05
N SER A 56 3.32 8.03 6.47
CA SER A 56 3.04 8.02 5.03
C SER A 56 2.12 9.16 4.65
N TYR A 57 1.10 9.45 5.45
CA TYR A 57 0.19 10.57 5.24
C TYR A 57 0.92 11.91 5.22
N GLU A 58 1.78 12.15 6.22
CA GLU A 58 2.57 13.39 6.35
C GLU A 58 3.57 13.60 5.20
N ILE A 59 4.12 12.50 4.63
CA ILE A 59 5.04 12.56 3.48
C ILE A 59 4.28 12.71 2.16
N MET A 60 3.23 11.93 1.97
CA MET A 60 2.49 11.87 0.71
C MET A 60 1.59 13.09 0.49
N GLY A 61 1.01 13.65 1.54
CA GLY A 61 0.09 14.77 1.46
C GLY A 61 0.65 15.97 0.70
N PRO A 62 1.76 16.57 1.13
CA PRO A 62 2.37 17.69 0.44
C PRO A 62 2.79 17.37 -1.00
N HIS A 63 3.28 16.16 -1.23
CA HIS A 63 3.70 15.71 -2.57
C HIS A 63 2.51 15.66 -3.54
N TRP A 64 1.43 14.98 -3.17
CA TRP A 64 0.27 14.82 -4.06
C TRP A 64 -0.55 16.10 -4.20
N ALA A 65 -0.65 16.90 -3.13
CA ALA A 65 -1.33 18.21 -3.18
C ALA A 65 -0.65 19.18 -4.17
N ALA A 66 0.67 19.06 -4.36
CA ALA A 66 1.44 19.85 -5.31
C ALA A 66 1.57 19.21 -6.70
N SER A 67 1.09 17.97 -6.89
CA SER A 67 1.22 17.21 -8.13
C SER A 67 -0.01 17.35 -9.00
N GLU A 68 0.18 17.19 -10.33
CA GLU A 68 -0.90 17.20 -11.32
C GLU A 68 -0.94 15.89 -12.12
N GLY A 69 -2.05 15.67 -12.80
CA GLY A 69 -2.28 14.52 -13.66
C GLY A 69 -3.15 13.42 -13.02
N PRO A 70 -3.45 12.34 -13.77
CA PRO A 70 -4.45 11.34 -13.38
C PRO A 70 -4.16 10.64 -12.05
N ILE A 71 -2.89 10.36 -11.75
CA ILE A 71 -2.50 9.73 -10.47
C ILE A 71 -2.70 10.71 -9.32
N ALA A 72 -2.28 11.97 -9.46
CA ALA A 72 -2.47 13.00 -8.46
C ALA A 72 -3.97 13.25 -8.19
N THR A 73 -4.79 13.30 -9.23
CA THR A 73 -6.25 13.41 -9.11
C THR A 73 -6.82 12.24 -8.27
N ALA A 74 -6.49 10.99 -8.61
CA ALA A 74 -6.94 9.83 -7.88
C ALA A 74 -6.48 9.84 -6.41
N MET A 75 -5.25 10.30 -6.15
CA MET A 75 -4.72 10.42 -4.78
C MET A 75 -5.38 11.55 -3.99
N ASN A 76 -5.74 12.67 -4.61
CA ASN A 76 -6.28 13.84 -3.91
C ASN A 76 -7.79 13.75 -3.65
N GLU A 77 -8.57 13.24 -4.58
CA GLU A 77 -10.04 13.27 -4.51
C GLU A 77 -10.65 12.19 -3.60
N LYS A 78 -10.02 11.00 -3.55
CA LYS A 78 -10.58 9.89 -2.77
C LYS A 78 -10.38 10.07 -1.27
N PRO A 79 -11.29 9.54 -0.43
CA PRO A 79 -11.15 9.55 1.02
C PRO A 79 -9.86 8.89 1.50
N LYS A 80 -9.34 9.35 2.65
CA LYS A 80 -8.17 8.78 3.33
C LYS A 80 -8.57 8.25 4.70
N ALA A 81 -8.11 7.05 5.01
CA ALA A 81 -8.17 6.46 6.33
C ALA A 81 -6.75 6.48 6.92
N VAL A 82 -6.50 7.31 7.92
CA VAL A 82 -5.20 7.48 8.53
C VAL A 82 -5.18 6.80 9.90
N PHE A 83 -4.27 5.85 10.07
CA PHE A 83 -4.12 5.12 11.33
C PHE A 83 -3.05 5.76 12.20
N SER A 84 -3.49 6.37 13.31
CA SER A 84 -2.61 7.10 14.21
C SER A 84 -3.24 7.30 15.60
N HIS A 85 -2.42 7.18 16.64
CA HIS A 85 -2.80 7.56 18.00
C HIS A 85 -2.50 9.02 18.35
N THR A 86 -1.78 9.75 17.49
CA THR A 86 -1.22 11.06 17.81
C THR A 86 -1.50 12.14 16.76
N LEU A 87 -2.09 11.78 15.61
CA LEU A 87 -2.50 12.75 14.61
C LEU A 87 -3.85 13.34 15.03
N GLU A 88 -3.90 14.64 15.26
CA GLU A 88 -5.12 15.34 15.70
C GLU A 88 -5.81 16.07 14.54
N GLN A 89 -5.03 16.49 13.54
CA GLN A 89 -5.52 17.24 12.38
C GLN A 89 -4.93 16.71 11.09
N ALA A 90 -5.73 16.73 10.04
CA ALA A 90 -5.34 16.25 8.73
C ALA A 90 -5.97 17.15 7.65
N GLU A 91 -5.14 17.68 6.74
CA GLU A 91 -5.54 18.69 5.75
C GLU A 91 -5.58 18.16 4.32
N TRP A 92 -4.98 17.00 4.05
CA TRP A 92 -4.93 16.44 2.72
C TRP A 92 -6.19 15.63 2.40
N GLY A 93 -7.21 16.29 1.84
CA GLY A 93 -8.47 15.73 1.34
C GLY A 93 -9.47 15.31 2.43
N PRO A 94 -10.53 14.59 2.07
CA PRO A 94 -11.41 13.98 3.05
C PRO A 94 -10.65 12.93 3.85
N VAL A 95 -10.54 13.11 5.17
CA VAL A 95 -9.73 12.24 6.04
C VAL A 95 -10.55 11.80 7.25
N GLU A 96 -10.42 10.51 7.57
CA GLU A 96 -10.85 9.93 8.82
C GLU A 96 -9.65 9.33 9.55
N ILE A 97 -9.56 9.58 10.87
CA ILE A 97 -8.44 9.15 11.70
C ILE A 97 -8.91 8.00 12.60
N PHE A 98 -8.18 6.88 12.54
CA PHE A 98 -8.45 5.68 13.33
C PHE A 98 -7.34 5.45 14.37
N GLY A 99 -7.74 5.31 15.64
CA GLY A 99 -6.80 5.01 16.72
C GLY A 99 -6.46 3.51 16.80
N ASP A 100 -7.39 2.62 16.51
CA ASP A 100 -7.18 1.18 16.53
C ASP A 100 -7.14 0.59 15.11
N LEU A 101 -6.10 -0.19 14.83
CA LEU A 101 -5.88 -0.74 13.49
C LEU A 101 -6.92 -1.80 13.13
N ALA A 102 -7.17 -2.75 14.01
CA ALA A 102 -8.05 -3.88 13.69
C ALA A 102 -9.52 -3.43 13.63
N ALA A 103 -9.95 -2.60 14.58
CA ALA A 103 -11.29 -2.05 14.60
C ALA A 103 -11.52 -1.11 13.39
N GLY A 104 -10.57 -0.25 13.03
CA GLY A 104 -10.69 0.64 11.89
C GLY A 104 -10.74 -0.11 10.55
N ILE A 105 -9.95 -1.16 10.37
CA ILE A 105 -10.04 -2.01 9.17
C ILE A 105 -11.38 -2.75 9.12
N ALA A 106 -11.86 -3.29 10.26
CA ALA A 106 -13.17 -3.95 10.30
C ALA A 106 -14.32 -2.99 9.96
N ASP A 107 -14.28 -1.76 10.46
CA ASP A 107 -15.24 -0.71 10.13
C ASP A 107 -15.22 -0.38 8.62
N LEU A 108 -14.03 -0.14 8.04
CA LEU A 108 -13.89 0.15 6.62
C LEU A 108 -14.38 -1.01 5.72
N LYS A 109 -14.19 -2.26 6.14
CA LYS A 109 -14.68 -3.45 5.42
C LYS A 109 -16.19 -3.61 5.50
N ALA A 110 -16.80 -3.19 6.61
CA ALA A 110 -18.24 -3.31 6.85
C ALA A 110 -19.08 -2.24 6.13
N ARG A 111 -18.46 -1.15 5.65
CA ARG A 111 -19.15 -0.08 4.95
C ARG A 111 -19.66 -0.55 3.59
N ASP A 112 -20.86 -0.11 3.24
CA ASP A 112 -21.49 -0.37 1.92
C ASP A 112 -20.96 0.63 0.85
N ASP A 113 -19.69 0.93 0.92
CA ASP A 113 -19.00 1.80 -0.02
C ASP A 113 -18.38 0.98 -1.17
N GLU A 114 -18.35 1.54 -2.36
CA GLU A 114 -17.70 0.91 -3.52
C GLU A 114 -16.16 0.96 -3.43
N GLY A 115 -15.51 0.01 -4.08
CA GLY A 115 -14.07 -0.05 -4.24
C GLY A 115 -13.33 -0.69 -3.06
N THR A 116 -12.02 -0.76 -3.17
CA THR A 116 -11.15 -1.42 -2.19
C THR A 116 -10.66 -0.45 -1.11
N VAL A 117 -10.21 -1.00 0.03
CA VAL A 117 -9.35 -0.29 0.97
C VAL A 117 -7.91 -0.45 0.47
N LEU A 118 -7.42 0.54 -0.28
CA LEU A 118 -6.08 0.51 -0.86
C LEU A 118 -5.04 1.04 0.13
N VAL A 119 -4.17 0.15 0.59
CA VAL A 119 -3.12 0.46 1.54
C VAL A 119 -1.87 0.94 0.80
N HIS A 120 -1.47 2.18 1.09
CA HIS A 120 -0.26 2.82 0.54
C HIS A 120 0.91 2.68 1.49
N GLY A 121 1.37 1.52 1.76
CA GLY A 121 2.62 1.30 2.45
C GLY A 121 2.83 2.10 3.74
N GLY A 122 4.02 2.50 3.98
CA GLY A 122 4.80 2.52 5.16
C GLY A 122 5.09 1.11 5.64
N PRO A 123 6.35 0.66 5.60
CA PRO A 123 6.66 -0.75 5.90
C PRO A 123 6.20 -1.18 7.29
N GLY A 124 6.17 -0.27 8.27
CA GLY A 124 5.65 -0.56 9.61
C GLY A 124 4.14 -0.78 9.63
N PHE A 125 3.38 0.03 8.92
CA PHE A 125 1.93 -0.12 8.80
C PHE A 125 1.58 -1.41 8.04
N ALA A 126 2.23 -1.65 6.91
CA ALA A 126 2.09 -2.88 6.12
C ALA A 126 2.43 -4.14 6.94
N LYS A 127 3.51 -4.10 7.72
CA LYS A 127 3.90 -5.18 8.63
C LYS A 127 2.80 -5.47 9.66
N SER A 128 2.23 -4.44 10.28
CA SER A 128 1.17 -4.60 11.27
C SER A 128 -0.08 -5.25 10.66
N LEU A 129 -0.53 -4.80 9.50
CA LEU A 129 -1.65 -5.39 8.78
C LEU A 129 -1.39 -6.85 8.40
N THR A 130 -0.20 -7.14 7.87
CA THR A 130 0.20 -8.50 7.48
C THR A 130 0.27 -9.43 8.68
N SER A 131 0.86 -8.99 9.79
CA SER A 131 0.98 -9.80 11.02
C SER A 131 -0.37 -10.11 11.68
N LEU A 132 -1.35 -9.24 11.51
CA LEU A 132 -2.72 -9.42 12.00
C LEU A 132 -3.63 -10.18 11.02
N GLY A 133 -3.13 -10.55 9.82
CA GLY A 133 -3.93 -11.22 8.79
C GLY A 133 -5.06 -10.38 8.21
N LEU A 134 -4.90 -9.05 8.20
CA LEU A 134 -5.92 -8.09 7.77
C LEU A 134 -5.85 -7.76 6.27
N VAL A 135 -4.88 -8.31 5.53
CA VAL A 135 -4.70 -8.08 4.10
C VAL A 135 -5.37 -9.21 3.31
N ASP A 136 -6.31 -8.84 2.43
CA ASP A 136 -7.00 -9.79 1.55
C ASP A 136 -6.25 -10.01 0.23
N GLU A 137 -5.48 -9.00 -0.22
CA GLU A 137 -4.75 -9.06 -1.48
C GLU A 137 -3.45 -8.24 -1.39
N TYR A 138 -2.35 -8.80 -1.86
CA TYR A 138 -1.06 -8.15 -1.96
C TYR A 138 -0.77 -7.82 -3.43
N GLN A 139 -0.59 -6.55 -3.74
CA GLN A 139 -0.11 -6.08 -5.04
C GLN A 139 1.35 -5.64 -4.88
N LEU A 140 2.26 -6.57 -5.10
CA LEU A 140 3.69 -6.34 -4.92
C LEU A 140 4.38 -6.12 -6.26
N THR A 141 5.23 -5.11 -6.33
CA THR A 141 6.19 -4.93 -7.41
C THR A 141 7.59 -5.20 -6.88
N THR A 142 8.18 -6.32 -7.29
CA THR A 142 9.56 -6.66 -6.95
C THR A 142 10.50 -6.07 -7.98
N VAL A 143 11.40 -5.19 -7.55
CA VAL A 143 12.44 -4.62 -8.40
C VAL A 143 13.74 -5.44 -8.29
N PRO A 144 14.51 -5.58 -9.39
CA PRO A 144 15.67 -6.46 -9.42
C PRO A 144 16.92 -5.81 -8.79
N ILE A 145 16.79 -5.39 -7.54
CA ILE A 145 17.87 -4.87 -6.69
C ILE A 145 17.82 -5.58 -5.34
N ALA A 146 18.97 -5.93 -4.80
CA ALA A 146 19.12 -6.39 -3.42
C ALA A 146 19.80 -5.30 -2.60
N ILE A 147 19.21 -4.92 -1.47
CA ILE A 147 19.72 -3.83 -0.63
C ILE A 147 20.35 -4.32 0.68
N GLY A 148 20.26 -5.62 0.98
CA GLY A 148 20.94 -6.30 2.07
C GLY A 148 20.35 -6.09 3.46
N ALA A 149 19.73 -4.94 3.73
CA ALA A 149 19.07 -4.64 4.98
C ALA A 149 17.99 -3.59 4.76
N GLY A 150 16.95 -3.59 5.61
CA GLY A 150 15.85 -2.63 5.45
C GLY A 150 14.63 -2.98 6.28
N ARG A 151 13.50 -2.35 5.93
CA ARG A 151 12.21 -2.60 6.56
C ARG A 151 11.32 -3.39 5.59
N SER A 152 10.88 -4.57 6.03
CA SER A 152 10.03 -5.47 5.25
C SER A 152 8.57 -5.44 5.73
N PRO A 153 7.58 -5.50 4.82
CA PRO A 153 6.18 -5.70 5.18
C PRO A 153 5.91 -7.09 5.76
N PHE A 154 6.86 -8.03 5.60
CA PHE A 154 6.77 -9.41 6.07
C PHE A 154 7.64 -9.71 7.29
N ALA A 155 8.23 -8.69 7.91
CA ALA A 155 8.98 -8.87 9.15
C ALA A 155 8.06 -9.31 10.30
N ASP A 156 8.61 -10.12 11.20
CA ASP A 156 7.94 -10.59 12.43
C ASP A 156 6.69 -11.48 12.20
N LEU A 157 6.59 -12.14 11.06
CA LEU A 157 5.57 -13.16 10.84
C LEU A 157 5.74 -14.31 11.84
N ARG A 158 4.65 -14.62 12.57
CA ARG A 158 4.65 -15.73 13.56
C ARG A 158 4.54 -17.12 12.91
N ALA A 159 4.05 -17.16 11.68
CA ALA A 159 3.90 -18.36 10.86
C ALA A 159 4.12 -18.02 9.40
N HIS A 160 4.34 -19.02 8.57
CA HIS A 160 4.47 -18.83 7.13
C HIS A 160 3.16 -18.33 6.55
N LEU A 161 3.21 -17.20 5.86
CA LEU A 161 2.11 -16.69 5.04
C LEU A 161 2.24 -17.30 3.63
N LYS A 162 1.38 -18.28 3.34
CA LYS A 162 1.31 -18.88 2.01
C LYS A 162 0.42 -18.04 1.13
N LEU A 163 0.87 -17.75 -0.10
CA LEU A 163 0.19 -16.91 -1.05
C LEU A 163 0.03 -17.65 -2.39
N ASP A 164 -1.11 -17.46 -3.05
CA ASP A 164 -1.32 -17.86 -4.43
C ASP A 164 -1.12 -16.65 -5.34
N VAL A 165 -0.34 -16.83 -6.41
CA VAL A 165 -0.19 -15.82 -7.46
C VAL A 165 -1.41 -15.89 -8.37
N VAL A 166 -2.24 -14.84 -8.40
CA VAL A 166 -3.44 -14.78 -9.25
C VAL A 166 -3.20 -13.99 -10.52
N LYS A 167 -2.20 -13.11 -10.53
CA LYS A 167 -1.79 -12.36 -11.72
C LYS A 167 -0.34 -11.92 -11.59
N GLU A 168 0.37 -11.86 -12.70
CA GLU A 168 1.71 -11.29 -12.77
C GLU A 168 1.93 -10.52 -14.08
N GLN A 169 2.83 -9.55 -14.05
CA GLN A 169 3.28 -8.80 -15.20
C GLN A 169 4.74 -8.38 -15.00
N ARG A 170 5.59 -8.71 -15.98
CA ARG A 170 6.95 -8.18 -16.03
C ARG A 170 6.93 -6.86 -16.78
N PHE A 171 7.54 -5.84 -16.20
CA PHE A 171 7.72 -4.54 -16.83
C PHE A 171 8.99 -4.50 -17.70
N GLN A 172 9.03 -3.54 -18.62
CA GLN A 172 10.18 -3.34 -19.51
C GLN A 172 11.46 -3.03 -18.73
N SER A 173 11.35 -2.40 -17.58
CA SER A 173 12.45 -2.16 -16.63
C SER A 173 13.05 -3.43 -16.04
N GLY A 174 12.37 -4.58 -16.13
CA GLY A 174 12.74 -5.82 -15.48
C GLY A 174 12.05 -6.06 -14.13
N ALA A 175 11.34 -5.09 -13.58
CA ALA A 175 10.55 -5.27 -12.37
C ALA A 175 9.38 -6.24 -12.61
N LEU A 176 8.99 -7.00 -11.58
CA LEU A 176 7.91 -7.98 -11.62
C LEU A 176 6.79 -7.55 -10.69
N ALA A 177 5.63 -7.24 -11.26
CA ALA A 177 4.41 -6.97 -10.52
C ALA A 177 3.58 -8.23 -10.36
N GLN A 178 3.08 -8.49 -9.15
CA GLN A 178 2.27 -9.65 -8.83
C GLN A 178 1.07 -9.26 -7.98
N ILE A 179 -0.06 -9.88 -8.25
CA ILE A 179 -1.22 -9.91 -7.36
C ILE A 179 -1.24 -11.27 -6.68
N LEU A 180 -1.21 -11.24 -5.36
CA LEU A 180 -1.13 -12.44 -4.53
C LEU A 180 -2.26 -12.43 -3.50
N VAL A 181 -2.85 -13.58 -3.24
CA VAL A 181 -3.90 -13.74 -2.24
C VAL A 181 -3.50 -14.78 -1.20
N PRO A 182 -3.82 -14.57 0.10
CA PRO A 182 -3.56 -15.55 1.13
C PRO A 182 -4.24 -16.89 0.82
N LYS A 183 -3.46 -17.98 0.90
CA LYS A 183 -4.00 -19.35 0.84
C LYS A 183 -4.88 -19.59 2.06
N ARG A 184 -6.11 -19.98 1.81
CA ARG A 184 -7.04 -20.43 2.85
C ARG A 184 -6.82 -21.90 3.18
#